data_6591afd7815eea817324016585f9bbcc
#
_entry.id   6591afd7815eea817324016585f9bbcc
#
_cell.length_a   1.000
_cell.length_b   1.000
_cell.length_c   1.000
_cell.angle_alpha   90.00
_cell.angle_beta   90.00
_cell.angle_gamma   90.00
#
_symmetry.space_group_name_H-M   'P 1'
#
loop_
_entity.id
_entity.type
_entity.pdbx_description
1 polymer ?
#
loop_
_entity_poly.entity_id
_entity_poly.type
_entity_poly.pdbx_seq_one_letter_code
_entity_poly.pdbx_strand_id
1 'polypeptide(L)'
;MVLADPEDNAFCVLEERSEYADTGPIAALPLASADPGRNGEFWAWLTGWDDVPGSTTRSLRHPSGRGPFLELCPEAEPKTVKNRLHLDVRLETGEDPDEVSAAIAAHGGRELHPGWGELPWRSYADPSGNEFCALPAR
;
A
#
# COMPACT_ATOMS: atom_id res chain seq x y z
N MET A 1 21.25 4.79 -1.44
CA MET A 1 22.04 3.66 -0.88
C MET A 1 21.06 2.61 -0.38
N VAL A 2 21.25 1.34 -0.74
CA VAL A 2 20.41 0.22 -0.23
C VAL A 2 21.11 -0.39 0.96
N LEU A 3 20.38 -0.56 2.05
CA LEU A 3 20.82 -1.15 3.32
C LEU A 3 19.85 -2.25 3.74
N ALA A 4 20.17 -2.98 4.79
CA ALA A 4 19.28 -3.94 5.44
C ALA A 4 19.24 -3.65 6.95
N ASP A 5 18.09 -3.88 7.55
CA ASP A 5 17.94 -3.87 9.00
C ASP A 5 18.49 -5.16 9.63
N PRO A 6 18.52 -5.31 10.96
CA PRO A 6 19.00 -6.52 11.62
C PRO A 6 18.24 -7.81 11.28
N GLU A 7 17.03 -7.69 10.73
CA GLU A 7 16.17 -8.80 10.29
C GLU A 7 16.23 -9.02 8.77
N ASP A 8 17.23 -8.45 8.09
CA ASP A 8 17.43 -8.50 6.63
C ASP A 8 16.29 -7.87 5.80
N ASN A 9 15.52 -6.94 6.34
CA ASN A 9 14.59 -6.16 5.54
C ASN A 9 15.34 -5.05 4.82
N ALA A 10 15.27 -5.06 3.49
CA ALA A 10 15.91 -4.04 2.68
C ALA A 10 15.21 -2.69 2.83
N PHE A 11 15.98 -1.63 2.95
CA PHE A 11 15.50 -0.25 2.89
C PHE A 11 16.51 0.66 2.18
N CYS A 12 16.04 1.81 1.72
CA CYS A 12 16.89 2.80 1.07
C CYS A 12 17.10 4.02 1.95
N VAL A 13 18.35 4.47 2.05
CA VAL A 13 18.66 5.83 2.52
C VAL A 13 18.75 6.70 1.27
N LEU A 14 17.85 7.68 1.20
CA LEU A 14 17.76 8.62 0.09
C LEU A 14 18.66 9.83 0.34
N GLU A 15 19.19 10.39 -0.75
CA GLU A 15 19.77 11.72 -0.74
C GLU A 15 18.66 12.75 -0.53
N GLU A 16 19.04 13.93 -0.07
CA GLU A 16 18.09 15.04 0.09
C GLU A 16 17.45 15.40 -1.26
N ARG A 17 16.12 15.40 -1.29
CA ARG A 17 15.31 15.77 -2.44
C ARG A 17 14.14 16.63 -2.01
N SER A 18 13.89 17.67 -2.78
CA SER A 18 12.81 18.63 -2.49
C SER A 18 11.43 17.98 -2.45
N GLU A 19 11.19 16.94 -3.26
CA GLU A 19 9.91 16.22 -3.29
C GLU A 19 9.58 15.50 -1.96
N TYR A 20 10.61 15.17 -1.17
CA TYR A 20 10.43 14.48 0.12
C TYR A 20 10.59 15.40 1.35
N ALA A 21 10.68 16.72 1.16
CA ALA A 21 10.97 17.67 2.25
C ALA A 21 9.98 17.57 3.43
N ASP A 22 8.71 17.29 3.16
CA ASP A 22 7.63 17.27 4.16
C ASP A 22 7.16 15.85 4.55
N THR A 23 7.93 14.82 4.21
CA THR A 23 7.52 13.44 4.48
C THR A 23 7.82 12.97 5.90
N GLY A 24 8.75 13.60 6.58
CA GLY A 24 9.36 13.08 7.82
C GLY A 24 10.42 12.00 7.52
N PRO A 25 10.82 11.19 8.53
CA PRO A 25 11.92 10.22 8.37
C PRO A 25 11.61 9.09 7.37
N ILE A 26 10.35 8.72 7.19
CA ILE A 26 9.93 7.75 6.18
C ILE A 26 9.43 8.55 4.96
N ALA A 27 10.24 8.56 3.91
CA ALA A 27 9.95 9.34 2.71
C ALA A 27 8.91 8.64 1.81
N ALA A 28 9.06 7.34 1.60
CA ALA A 28 8.19 6.57 0.73
C ALA A 28 8.01 5.12 1.20
N LEU A 29 6.88 4.54 0.81
CA LEU A 29 6.53 3.14 0.95
C LEU A 29 6.45 2.56 -0.47
N PRO A 30 7.54 1.94 -0.98
CA PRO A 30 7.53 1.36 -2.32
C PRO A 30 6.70 0.07 -2.34
N LEU A 31 5.86 -0.08 -3.36
CA LEU A 31 4.99 -1.22 -3.55
C LEU A 31 5.17 -1.74 -4.98
N ALA A 32 5.66 -2.98 -5.12
CA ALA A 32 5.84 -3.61 -6.41
C ALA A 32 4.49 -3.75 -7.13
N SER A 33 4.44 -3.36 -8.39
CA SER A 33 3.18 -3.30 -9.14
C SER A 33 3.38 -3.82 -10.56
N ALA A 34 2.64 -4.88 -10.90
CA ALA A 34 2.60 -5.42 -12.26
C ALA A 34 1.99 -4.40 -13.25
N ASP A 35 1.01 -3.62 -12.77
CA ASP A 35 0.41 -2.51 -13.48
C ASP A 35 0.25 -1.32 -12.50
N PRO A 36 1.22 -0.40 -12.47
CA PRO A 36 1.18 0.77 -11.57
C PRO A 36 -0.05 1.66 -11.77
N GLY A 37 -0.58 1.74 -13.00
CA GLY A 37 -1.80 2.48 -13.30
C GLY A 37 -2.99 1.91 -12.56
N ARG A 38 -3.30 0.65 -12.80
CA ARG A 38 -4.41 -0.07 -12.17
C ARG A 38 -4.24 -0.17 -10.65
N ASN A 39 -3.04 -0.48 -10.20
CA ASN A 39 -2.75 -0.60 -8.76
C ASN A 39 -2.87 0.76 -8.06
N GLY A 40 -2.45 1.84 -8.72
CA GLY A 40 -2.62 3.20 -8.20
C GLY A 40 -4.08 3.63 -8.11
N GLU A 41 -4.93 3.27 -9.08
CA GLU A 41 -6.39 3.50 -9.00
C GLU A 41 -7.00 2.80 -7.80
N PHE A 42 -6.62 1.54 -7.56
CA PHE A 42 -7.07 0.77 -6.42
C PHE A 42 -6.69 1.45 -5.09
N TRP A 43 -5.41 1.81 -4.92
CA TRP A 43 -4.93 2.41 -3.69
C TRP A 43 -5.46 3.85 -3.48
N ALA A 44 -5.61 4.64 -4.54
CA ALA A 44 -6.24 5.96 -4.46
C ALA A 44 -7.69 5.86 -3.98
N TRP A 45 -8.45 4.91 -4.53
CA TRP A 45 -9.82 4.64 -4.09
C TRP A 45 -9.86 4.18 -2.62
N LEU A 46 -9.03 3.21 -2.24
CA LEU A 46 -9.08 2.60 -0.90
C LEU A 46 -8.66 3.58 0.20
N THR A 47 -7.69 4.43 -0.07
CA THR A 47 -7.11 5.33 0.93
C THR A 47 -7.63 6.76 0.86
N GLY A 48 -8.24 7.15 -0.25
CA GLY A 48 -8.56 8.55 -0.53
C GLY A 48 -7.33 9.42 -0.77
N TRP A 49 -6.16 8.81 -1.08
CA TRP A 49 -4.94 9.55 -1.35
C TRP A 49 -4.89 10.03 -2.79
N ASP A 50 -4.30 11.21 -3.01
CA ASP A 50 -4.21 11.86 -4.30
C ASP A 50 -2.97 11.41 -5.09
N ASP A 51 -3.08 11.36 -6.42
CA ASP A 51 -1.93 11.22 -7.31
C ASP A 51 -0.98 12.41 -7.16
N VAL A 52 0.33 12.13 -7.13
CA VAL A 52 1.37 13.16 -7.09
C VAL A 52 1.86 13.42 -8.50
N PRO A 53 1.67 14.66 -9.04
CA PRO A 53 2.12 15.01 -10.38
C PRO A 53 3.64 14.96 -10.54
N GLY A 54 4.12 14.54 -11.70
CA GLY A 54 5.52 14.63 -12.10
C GLY A 54 6.45 13.54 -11.57
N SER A 55 5.95 12.53 -10.86
CA SER A 55 6.72 11.35 -10.50
C SER A 55 6.95 10.45 -11.73
N THR A 56 8.13 9.81 -11.81
CA THR A 56 8.43 8.81 -12.84
C THR A 56 7.72 7.47 -12.59
N THR A 57 7.37 7.19 -11.33
CA THR A 57 6.47 6.12 -10.91
C THR A 57 5.16 6.74 -10.47
N ARG A 58 4.06 6.01 -10.59
CA ARG A 58 2.80 6.48 -10.02
C ARG A 58 2.93 6.51 -8.50
N SER A 59 2.72 7.67 -7.92
CA SER A 59 2.83 7.89 -6.48
C SER A 59 1.58 8.55 -5.94
N LEU A 60 1.17 8.12 -4.76
CA LEU A 60 0.04 8.67 -4.04
C LEU A 60 0.52 9.33 -2.76
N ARG A 61 -0.20 10.36 -2.31
CA ARG A 61 0.07 11.03 -1.05
C ARG A 61 -1.24 11.44 -0.36
N HIS A 62 -1.23 11.41 0.96
CA HIS A 62 -2.35 11.89 1.75
C HIS A 62 -2.71 13.34 1.36
N PRO A 63 -4.01 13.70 1.23
CA PRO A 63 -4.45 15.03 0.78
C PRO A 63 -3.91 16.21 1.61
N SER A 64 -3.53 15.97 2.87
CA SER A 64 -2.87 16.99 3.70
C SER A 64 -1.48 17.40 3.22
N GLY A 65 -0.90 16.67 2.24
CA GLY A 65 0.48 16.87 1.80
C GLY A 65 1.55 16.48 2.83
N ARG A 66 1.18 15.74 3.89
CA ARG A 66 2.08 15.30 4.97
C ARG A 66 2.22 13.77 4.95
N GLY A 67 3.32 13.30 5.54
CA GLY A 67 3.59 11.86 5.61
C GLY A 67 4.25 11.30 4.34
N PRO A 68 4.49 9.97 4.30
CA PRO A 68 5.20 9.33 3.20
C PRO A 68 4.37 9.29 1.91
N PHE A 69 5.07 9.10 0.80
CA PHE A 69 4.44 8.69 -0.45
C PHE A 69 4.18 7.18 -0.46
N LEU A 70 3.13 6.74 -1.13
CA LEU A 70 2.96 5.37 -1.58
C LEU A 70 3.39 5.31 -3.05
N GLU A 71 4.50 4.63 -3.33
CA GLU A 71 5.09 4.58 -4.67
C GLU A 71 4.81 3.22 -5.32
N LEU A 72 4.05 3.24 -6.45
CA LEU A 72 3.71 2.05 -7.21
C LEU A 72 4.85 1.76 -8.20
N CYS A 73 5.82 0.96 -7.76
CA CYS A 73 7.03 0.67 -8.53
C CYS A 73 6.77 -0.43 -9.58
N PRO A 74 7.06 -0.17 -10.87
CA PRO A 74 6.88 -1.20 -11.91
C PRO A 74 7.69 -2.45 -11.60
N GLU A 75 7.03 -3.62 -11.61
CA GLU A 75 7.67 -4.92 -11.46
C GLU A 75 7.07 -5.88 -12.49
N ALA A 76 7.89 -6.29 -13.45
CA ALA A 76 7.46 -7.16 -14.53
C ALA A 76 7.32 -8.63 -14.12
N GLU A 77 8.09 -9.05 -13.11
CA GLU A 77 8.07 -10.42 -12.65
C GLU A 77 6.85 -10.68 -11.75
N PRO A 78 6.15 -11.81 -11.94
CA PRO A 78 5.04 -12.18 -11.08
C PRO A 78 5.47 -12.32 -9.62
N LYS A 79 4.65 -11.80 -8.71
CA LYS A 79 4.88 -11.97 -7.28
C LYS A 79 4.76 -13.45 -6.89
N THR A 80 5.84 -14.01 -6.36
CA THR A 80 5.93 -15.45 -5.99
C THR A 80 6.04 -15.69 -4.49
N VAL A 81 6.37 -14.64 -3.72
CA VAL A 81 6.55 -14.75 -2.26
C VAL A 81 5.72 -13.69 -1.53
N LYS A 82 5.35 -13.99 -0.29
CA LYS A 82 4.66 -13.03 0.59
C LYS A 82 5.55 -11.81 0.85
N ASN A 83 4.94 -10.62 0.86
CA ASN A 83 5.64 -9.42 1.28
C ASN A 83 6.05 -9.53 2.76
N ARG A 84 7.24 -9.11 3.11
CA ARG A 84 7.73 -9.08 4.51
C ARG A 84 7.03 -8.00 5.33
N LEU A 85 6.73 -6.87 4.70
CA LEU A 85 5.92 -5.79 5.24
C LEU A 85 4.64 -5.66 4.42
N HIS A 86 3.55 -5.32 5.07
CA HIS A 86 2.28 -5.02 4.43
C HIS A 86 1.65 -3.77 5.07
N LEU A 87 0.72 -3.18 4.35
CA LEU A 87 -0.01 -2.02 4.83
C LEU A 87 -1.25 -2.46 5.61
N ASP A 88 -1.56 -1.74 6.67
CA ASP A 88 -2.82 -1.86 7.39
C ASP A 88 -3.67 -0.62 7.11
N VAL A 89 -4.85 -0.83 6.55
CA VAL A 89 -5.85 0.22 6.32
C VAL A 89 -6.91 0.11 7.39
N ARG A 90 -7.22 1.21 8.06
CA ARG A 90 -8.29 1.25 9.05
C ARG A 90 -9.60 1.67 8.40
N LEU A 91 -10.67 0.91 8.64
CA LEU A 91 -12.01 1.26 8.23
C LEU A 91 -12.53 2.48 9.00
N GLU A 92 -13.38 3.27 8.36
CA GLU A 92 -14.07 4.37 9.01
C GLU A 92 -15.27 3.87 9.86
N THR A 93 -15.68 4.69 10.82
CA THR A 93 -16.81 4.36 11.67
C THR A 93 -18.09 4.24 10.84
N GLY A 94 -18.77 3.10 10.93
CA GLY A 94 -20.01 2.82 10.20
C GLY A 94 -19.83 2.10 8.87
N GLU A 95 -18.59 1.85 8.43
CA GLU A 95 -18.35 0.96 7.29
C GLU A 95 -18.64 -0.50 7.65
N ASP A 96 -19.42 -1.16 6.80
CA ASP A 96 -19.69 -2.59 6.91
C ASP A 96 -18.55 -3.40 6.29
N PRO A 97 -17.88 -4.31 7.03
CA PRO A 97 -16.77 -5.09 6.50
C PRO A 97 -17.13 -5.96 5.30
N ASP A 98 -18.36 -6.42 5.17
CA ASP A 98 -18.78 -7.23 4.02
C ASP A 98 -18.96 -6.37 2.77
N GLU A 99 -19.51 -5.16 2.93
CA GLU A 99 -19.60 -4.18 1.83
C GLU A 99 -18.20 -3.73 1.37
N VAL A 100 -17.28 -3.51 2.32
CA VAL A 100 -15.89 -3.18 2.00
C VAL A 100 -15.21 -4.34 1.25
N SER A 101 -15.40 -5.59 1.66
CA SER A 101 -14.88 -6.76 0.94
C SER A 101 -15.40 -6.83 -0.49
N ALA A 102 -16.71 -6.60 -0.69
CA ALA A 102 -17.31 -6.58 -2.01
C ALA A 102 -16.76 -5.44 -2.89
N ALA A 103 -16.54 -4.25 -2.31
CA ALA A 103 -15.96 -3.11 -3.01
C ALA A 103 -14.48 -3.35 -3.38
N ILE A 104 -13.68 -3.95 -2.49
CA ILE A 104 -12.30 -4.36 -2.77
C ILE A 104 -12.27 -5.32 -3.96
N ALA A 105 -13.15 -6.32 -3.99
CA ALA A 105 -13.25 -7.26 -5.11
C ALA A 105 -13.65 -6.56 -6.42
N ALA A 106 -14.61 -5.63 -6.37
CA ALA A 106 -15.05 -4.84 -7.54
C ALA A 106 -13.91 -3.96 -8.12
N HIS A 107 -12.96 -3.51 -7.29
CA HIS A 107 -11.78 -2.74 -7.70
C HIS A 107 -10.55 -3.61 -8.03
N GLY A 108 -10.72 -4.94 -8.09
CA GLY A 108 -9.69 -5.88 -8.55
C GLY A 108 -8.79 -6.43 -7.46
N GLY A 109 -9.05 -6.13 -6.19
CA GLY A 109 -8.45 -6.81 -5.05
C GLY A 109 -9.13 -8.16 -4.77
N ARG A 110 -8.65 -8.87 -3.77
CA ARG A 110 -9.27 -10.14 -3.33
C ARG A 110 -9.03 -10.38 -1.86
N GLU A 111 -10.00 -10.99 -1.20
CA GLU A 111 -9.84 -11.44 0.20
C GLU A 111 -8.91 -12.65 0.27
N LEU A 112 -8.11 -12.70 1.33
CA LEU A 112 -7.19 -13.78 1.65
C LEU A 112 -7.64 -14.48 2.93
N HIS A 113 -7.47 -15.80 2.96
CA HIS A 113 -7.79 -16.63 4.13
C HIS A 113 -6.53 -17.39 4.59
N PRO A 114 -5.62 -16.73 5.33
CA PRO A 114 -4.31 -17.29 5.67
C PRO A 114 -4.35 -18.43 6.70
N GLY A 115 -5.52 -18.79 7.21
CA GLY A 115 -5.67 -19.89 8.17
C GLY A 115 -5.21 -19.58 9.60
N TRP A 116 -5.11 -18.28 9.96
CA TRP A 116 -4.67 -17.84 11.29
C TRP A 116 -5.79 -17.86 12.36
N GLY A 117 -6.94 -18.44 12.04
CA GLY A 117 -8.12 -18.44 12.89
C GLY A 117 -8.98 -17.19 12.74
N GLU A 118 -9.88 -16.95 13.70
CA GLU A 118 -10.72 -15.76 13.73
C GLU A 118 -9.90 -14.56 14.21
N LEU A 119 -9.79 -13.54 13.37
CA LEU A 119 -9.09 -12.31 13.65
C LEU A 119 -10.07 -11.13 13.59
N PRO A 120 -9.83 -10.04 14.35
CA PRO A 120 -10.67 -8.85 14.30
C PRO A 120 -10.46 -8.01 13.02
N TRP A 121 -9.56 -8.42 12.14
CA TRP A 121 -9.29 -7.78 10.84
C TRP A 121 -9.39 -8.80 9.73
N ARG A 122 -9.54 -8.32 8.50
CA ARG A 122 -9.52 -9.13 7.27
C ARG A 122 -8.27 -8.86 6.47
N SER A 123 -7.77 -9.89 5.78
CA SER A 123 -6.58 -9.81 4.94
C SER A 123 -6.98 -9.85 3.47
N TYR A 124 -6.29 -9.05 2.67
CA TYR A 124 -6.57 -8.89 1.25
C TYR A 124 -5.27 -8.87 0.44
N ALA A 125 -5.40 -9.02 -0.88
CA ALA A 125 -4.38 -8.67 -1.84
C ALA A 125 -4.89 -7.57 -2.77
N ASP A 126 -4.01 -6.63 -3.13
CA ASP A 126 -4.27 -5.63 -4.14
C ASP A 126 -4.25 -6.24 -5.57
N PRO A 127 -4.56 -5.50 -6.65
CA PRO A 127 -4.54 -6.02 -8.01
C PRO A 127 -3.20 -6.61 -8.48
N SER A 128 -2.09 -6.24 -7.85
CA SER A 128 -0.74 -6.77 -8.13
C SER A 128 -0.34 -7.92 -7.19
N GLY A 129 -1.20 -8.30 -6.25
CA GLY A 129 -0.98 -9.40 -5.31
C GLY A 129 -0.29 -9.00 -4.01
N ASN A 130 -0.10 -7.70 -3.73
CA ASN A 130 0.45 -7.25 -2.45
C ASN A 130 -0.56 -7.43 -1.34
N GLU A 131 -0.15 -8.08 -0.26
CA GLU A 131 -0.98 -8.31 0.91
C GLU A 131 -1.17 -7.02 1.70
N PHE A 132 -2.39 -6.82 2.21
CA PHE A 132 -2.72 -5.77 3.17
C PHE A 132 -3.85 -6.22 4.10
N CYS A 133 -4.05 -5.53 5.21
CA CYS A 133 -5.15 -5.79 6.12
C CYS A 133 -6.10 -4.60 6.21
N ALA A 134 -7.40 -4.89 6.36
CA ALA A 134 -8.40 -3.91 6.75
C ALA A 134 -8.74 -4.10 8.22
N LEU A 135 -8.36 -3.13 9.04
CA LEU A 135 -8.59 -3.12 10.47
C LEU A 135 -9.97 -2.53 10.79
N PRO A 136 -10.68 -3.03 11.82
CA PRO A 136 -11.97 -2.47 12.21
C PRO A 136 -11.82 -0.99 12.62
N ALA A 137 -12.91 -0.23 12.46
CA ALA A 137 -13.04 1.08 13.06
C ALA A 137 -12.91 0.99 14.59
N ARG A 138 -12.38 2.04 15.21
CA ARG A 138 -12.33 2.17 16.67
C ARG A 138 -13.57 2.84 17.20
#